data_8642bf41fa5587bcbab4efe315f26e9d
#
_entry.id   8642bf41fa5587bcbab4efe315f26e9d
#
_cell.length_a   1.000
_cell.length_b   1.000
_cell.length_c   1.000
_cell.angle_alpha   90.00
_cell.angle_beta   90.00
_cell.angle_gamma   90.00
#
_symmetry.space_group_name_H-M   'P 1'
#
loop_
_entity.id
_entity.type
_entity.pdbx_description
1 polymer ?
#
loop_
_entity_poly.entity_id
_entity_poly.type
_entity_poly.pdbx_seq_one_letter_code
_entity_poly.pdbx_strand_id
1 'polypeptide(L)'
;MAGFSVQRYAPERSAWGKLTARDSVVRKLDWPLLGSAIALSFIGSLLVYSATRGRDSLTHGDPYYFLFRHALNTGIGFALMVGTIWLGHRTLRGAVPILYGLSVLLVLAVLTPLGATVNGAHAWIIIGGGFSLQPSEFTKITIILIMAMLLAERVDAGDQLHPDHRTVAKALGLAAVPMAVVMGMPDLGSVMVMVVIVLGVLLASGASNRWIAGLLGAGVAGAIAIWQLGLLDEYQIARFAAFANPALDPAGVGYNTNQARIAIGSGGLLGTGLFHGTQTTGQFVPEQQTDFVFTVAGEELGFLGAGLILVLLGVVLWRACRIARETTELYGTIVAAGIIAWFAFQAFENIGMTLGIMPVAGLPLPFVSYGGSSMFAVWVAVGLLQSIRVQRPISA
;
A
#
# COMPACT_ATOMS: atom_id res chain seq x y z
N MET A 1 35.01 59.73 -1.66
CA MET A 1 35.18 58.65 -2.68
C MET A 1 34.23 57.51 -2.31
N ALA A 2 33.07 57.42 -2.98
CA ALA A 2 32.07 56.38 -2.74
C ALA A 2 32.42 55.16 -3.62
N GLY A 3 32.75 54.03 -2.96
CA GLY A 3 33.05 52.77 -3.63
C GLY A 3 31.77 52.12 -4.15
N PHE A 4 31.60 52.06 -5.45
CA PHE A 4 30.56 51.27 -6.10
C PHE A 4 30.89 49.77 -5.94
N SER A 5 30.10 49.04 -5.13
CA SER A 5 30.13 47.56 -5.11
C SER A 5 29.42 47.03 -6.34
N VAL A 6 30.17 46.52 -7.28
CA VAL A 6 29.64 45.74 -8.43
C VAL A 6 29.12 44.44 -7.90
N GLN A 7 27.79 44.30 -7.75
CA GLN A 7 27.14 43.01 -7.57
C GLN A 7 27.37 42.20 -8.83
N ARG A 8 28.29 41.20 -8.74
CA ARG A 8 28.44 40.20 -9.79
C ARG A 8 27.19 39.32 -9.85
N TYR A 9 26.35 39.56 -10.84
CA TYR A 9 25.30 38.61 -11.20
C TYR A 9 25.94 37.27 -11.51
N ALA A 10 25.72 36.27 -10.64
CA ALA A 10 26.09 34.90 -10.96
C ALA A 10 25.21 34.44 -12.14
N PRO A 11 25.80 33.85 -13.19
CA PRO A 11 25.03 33.42 -14.34
C PRO A 11 23.98 32.41 -13.89
N GLU A 12 22.72 32.56 -14.36
CA GLU A 12 21.64 31.59 -14.10
C GLU A 12 22.11 30.23 -14.58
N ARG A 13 22.18 29.29 -13.65
CA ARG A 13 22.52 27.90 -13.99
C ARG A 13 21.47 27.37 -14.95
N SER A 14 21.90 26.72 -16.03
CA SER A 14 21.02 26.01 -16.96
C SER A 14 20.13 25.02 -16.18
N ALA A 15 18.98 24.62 -16.75
CA ALA A 15 18.07 23.64 -16.13
C ALA A 15 18.83 22.35 -15.73
N TRP A 16 19.76 21.88 -16.55
CA TRP A 16 20.67 20.78 -16.25
C TRP A 16 21.63 21.10 -15.08
N GLY A 17 22.15 22.31 -14.99
CA GLY A 17 23.01 22.75 -13.89
C GLY A 17 22.23 22.86 -12.56
N LYS A 18 20.93 23.18 -12.59
CA LYS A 18 20.05 23.17 -11.42
C LYS A 18 19.74 21.74 -10.94
N LEU A 19 19.55 20.79 -11.88
CA LEU A 19 19.30 19.38 -11.59
C LEU A 19 20.53 18.63 -11.07
N THR A 20 21.74 19.01 -11.52
CA THR A 20 23.01 18.38 -11.12
C THR A 20 23.72 19.05 -9.94
N ALA A 21 23.20 20.19 -9.45
CA ALA A 21 23.75 20.88 -8.28
C ALA A 21 23.79 19.95 -7.05
N ARG A 22 24.79 20.14 -6.18
CA ARG A 22 24.94 19.34 -4.94
C ARG A 22 23.69 19.34 -4.08
N ASP A 23 22.90 20.40 -4.13
CA ASP A 23 21.64 20.59 -3.39
C ASP A 23 20.38 20.19 -4.18
N SER A 24 20.52 19.60 -5.37
CA SER A 24 19.37 19.23 -6.18
C SER A 24 18.54 18.12 -5.51
N VAL A 25 17.22 18.21 -5.60
CA VAL A 25 16.27 17.22 -5.11
C VAL A 25 16.61 15.83 -5.66
N VAL A 26 16.97 15.74 -6.93
CA VAL A 26 17.29 14.50 -7.63
C VAL A 26 18.44 13.74 -6.98
N ARG A 27 19.48 14.44 -6.49
CA ARG A 27 20.64 13.81 -5.80
C ARG A 27 20.31 13.34 -4.39
N LYS A 28 19.30 13.95 -3.75
CA LYS A 28 18.84 13.58 -2.41
C LYS A 28 17.85 12.43 -2.42
N LEU A 29 17.30 12.06 -3.59
CA LEU A 29 16.37 10.92 -3.70
C LEU A 29 17.04 9.60 -3.28
N ASP A 30 16.22 8.72 -2.74
CA ASP A 30 16.59 7.34 -2.46
C ASP A 30 16.44 6.49 -3.73
N TRP A 31 17.50 6.41 -4.53
CA TRP A 31 17.48 5.70 -5.80
C TRP A 31 17.25 4.20 -5.67
N PRO A 32 17.79 3.48 -4.65
CA PRO A 32 17.44 2.07 -4.45
C PRO A 32 15.95 1.84 -4.16
N LEU A 33 15.33 2.71 -3.34
CA LEU A 33 13.88 2.65 -3.09
C LEU A 33 13.10 2.86 -4.40
N LEU A 34 13.43 3.92 -5.12
CA LEU A 34 12.73 4.28 -6.36
C LEU A 34 12.95 3.23 -7.45
N GLY A 35 14.17 2.77 -7.64
CA GLY A 35 14.51 1.74 -8.62
C GLY A 35 13.81 0.42 -8.36
N SER A 36 13.72 -0.01 -7.08
CA SER A 36 12.99 -1.22 -6.71
C SER A 36 11.48 -1.08 -6.94
N ALA A 37 10.88 0.07 -6.60
CA ALA A 37 9.46 0.33 -6.86
C ALA A 37 9.13 0.34 -8.36
N ILE A 38 10.00 0.97 -9.19
CA ILE A 38 9.85 0.97 -10.66
C ILE A 38 10.02 -0.45 -11.21
N ALA A 39 11.02 -1.21 -10.76
CA ALA A 39 11.25 -2.58 -11.21
C ALA A 39 10.05 -3.49 -10.86
N LEU A 40 9.50 -3.38 -9.65
CA LEU A 40 8.28 -4.09 -9.24
C LEU A 40 7.08 -3.74 -10.14
N SER A 41 6.86 -2.46 -10.42
CA SER A 41 5.75 -2.02 -11.28
C SER A 41 5.94 -2.47 -12.74
N PHE A 42 7.18 -2.54 -13.22
CA PHE A 42 7.49 -3.07 -14.55
C PHE A 42 7.22 -4.59 -14.61
N ILE A 43 7.71 -5.36 -13.63
CA ILE A 43 7.43 -6.79 -13.51
C ILE A 43 5.91 -7.00 -13.41
N GLY A 44 5.22 -6.23 -12.57
CA GLY A 44 3.76 -6.26 -12.43
C GLY A 44 3.04 -6.05 -13.75
N SER A 45 3.50 -5.09 -14.57
CA SER A 45 2.91 -4.83 -15.90
C SER A 45 2.99 -6.06 -16.81
N LEU A 46 4.12 -6.77 -16.80
CA LEU A 46 4.30 -8.00 -17.59
C LEU A 46 3.40 -9.14 -17.08
N LEU A 47 3.32 -9.31 -15.75
CA LEU A 47 2.49 -10.36 -15.14
C LEU A 47 0.99 -10.10 -15.35
N VAL A 48 0.54 -8.84 -15.21
CA VAL A 48 -0.84 -8.43 -15.47
C VAL A 48 -1.21 -8.68 -16.94
N TYR A 49 -0.31 -8.33 -17.87
CA TYR A 49 -0.52 -8.63 -19.28
C TYR A 49 -0.63 -10.13 -19.52
N SER A 50 0.26 -10.94 -18.94
CA SER A 50 0.19 -12.39 -19.08
C SER A 50 -1.11 -12.97 -18.55
N ALA A 51 -1.54 -12.52 -17.35
CA ALA A 51 -2.76 -12.98 -16.71
C ALA A 51 -4.05 -12.65 -17.47
N THR A 52 -4.01 -11.63 -18.36
CA THR A 52 -5.24 -11.09 -18.95
C THR A 52 -5.34 -11.24 -20.47
N ARG A 53 -4.24 -11.43 -21.19
CA ARG A 53 -4.20 -11.42 -22.66
C ARG A 53 -5.11 -12.47 -23.33
N GLY A 54 -5.42 -13.58 -22.67
CA GLY A 54 -6.29 -14.66 -23.19
C GLY A 54 -7.72 -14.59 -22.65
N ARG A 55 -8.12 -13.51 -21.96
CA ARG A 55 -9.44 -13.36 -21.34
C ARG A 55 -10.32 -12.40 -22.14
N ASP A 56 -10.80 -12.82 -23.30
CA ASP A 56 -11.60 -11.97 -24.21
C ASP A 56 -12.82 -11.36 -23.52
N SER A 57 -13.43 -12.07 -22.58
CA SER A 57 -14.57 -11.54 -21.78
C SER A 57 -14.20 -10.34 -20.90
N LEU A 58 -12.96 -10.24 -20.42
CA LEU A 58 -12.48 -9.13 -19.59
C LEU A 58 -11.82 -8.03 -20.42
N THR A 59 -11.14 -8.41 -21.52
CA THR A 59 -10.36 -7.50 -22.35
C THR A 59 -11.17 -6.85 -23.46
N HIS A 60 -12.45 -7.22 -23.62
CA HIS A 60 -13.30 -6.78 -24.73
C HIS A 60 -12.68 -7.07 -26.11
N GLY A 61 -11.87 -8.13 -26.20
CA GLY A 61 -11.16 -8.52 -27.42
C GLY A 61 -9.84 -7.77 -27.67
N ASP A 62 -9.42 -6.86 -26.80
CA ASP A 62 -8.11 -6.18 -26.87
C ASP A 62 -7.13 -6.79 -25.85
N PRO A 63 -6.13 -7.58 -26.26
CA PRO A 63 -5.17 -8.19 -25.35
C PRO A 63 -4.35 -7.18 -24.53
N TYR A 64 -4.21 -5.94 -25.00
CA TYR A 64 -3.42 -4.88 -24.36
C TYR A 64 -4.24 -4.01 -23.40
N TYR A 65 -5.56 -4.24 -23.26
CA TYR A 65 -6.46 -3.42 -22.46
C TYR A 65 -5.96 -3.23 -21.02
N PHE A 66 -5.65 -4.31 -20.30
CA PHE A 66 -5.15 -4.22 -18.94
C PHE A 66 -3.71 -3.70 -18.84
N LEU A 67 -2.85 -4.05 -19.80
CA LEU A 67 -1.48 -3.53 -19.85
C LEU A 67 -1.48 -2.00 -19.97
N PHE A 68 -2.25 -1.46 -20.91
CA PHE A 68 -2.34 -0.01 -21.09
C PHE A 68 -2.88 0.69 -19.85
N ARG A 69 -3.95 0.15 -19.22
CA ARG A 69 -4.52 0.69 -17.99
C ARG A 69 -3.56 0.61 -16.81
N HIS A 70 -2.85 -0.50 -16.65
CA HIS A 70 -1.87 -0.64 -15.59
C HIS A 70 -0.70 0.33 -15.77
N ALA A 71 -0.19 0.50 -17.00
CA ALA A 71 0.84 1.47 -17.32
C ALA A 71 0.35 2.92 -17.07
N LEU A 72 -0.90 3.24 -17.45
CA LEU A 72 -1.51 4.54 -17.18
C LEU A 72 -1.65 4.80 -15.67
N ASN A 73 -2.15 3.82 -14.92
CA ASN A 73 -2.27 3.92 -13.47
C ASN A 73 -0.90 4.11 -12.80
N THR A 74 0.12 3.39 -13.26
CA THR A 74 1.50 3.55 -12.78
C THR A 74 2.03 4.95 -13.11
N GLY A 75 1.77 5.45 -14.32
CA GLY A 75 2.16 6.80 -14.74
C GLY A 75 1.49 7.89 -13.90
N ILE A 76 0.18 7.77 -13.65
CA ILE A 76 -0.56 8.69 -12.76
C ILE A 76 0.00 8.60 -11.33
N GLY A 77 0.19 7.39 -10.82
CA GLY A 77 0.79 7.17 -9.49
C GLY A 77 2.17 7.82 -9.38
N PHE A 78 3.02 7.65 -10.39
CA PHE A 78 4.33 8.28 -10.44
C PHE A 78 4.24 9.81 -10.47
N ALA A 79 3.30 10.38 -11.22
CA ALA A 79 3.05 11.83 -11.21
C ALA A 79 2.59 12.32 -9.82
N LEU A 80 1.72 11.56 -9.13
CA LEU A 80 1.31 11.86 -7.75
C LEU A 80 2.49 11.77 -6.78
N MET A 81 3.39 10.80 -6.94
CA MET A 81 4.63 10.73 -6.18
C MET A 81 5.48 12.00 -6.35
N VAL A 82 5.70 12.42 -7.58
CA VAL A 82 6.46 13.65 -7.89
C VAL A 82 5.78 14.86 -7.27
N GLY A 83 4.47 14.97 -7.37
CA GLY A 83 3.67 16.02 -6.72
C GLY A 83 3.84 16.00 -5.20
N THR A 84 3.83 14.82 -4.58
CA THR A 84 4.03 14.66 -3.13
C THR A 84 5.44 15.09 -2.70
N ILE A 85 6.47 14.77 -3.49
CA ILE A 85 7.85 15.21 -3.23
C ILE A 85 7.95 16.73 -3.36
N TRP A 86 7.32 17.30 -4.38
CA TRP A 86 7.34 18.75 -4.64
C TRP A 86 6.63 19.54 -3.54
N LEU A 87 5.45 19.11 -3.09
CA LEU A 87 4.72 19.73 -1.98
C LEU A 87 5.48 19.59 -0.65
N GLY A 88 6.15 18.47 -0.45
CA GLY A 88 6.88 18.18 0.76
C GLY A 88 6.00 17.74 1.93
N HIS A 89 6.50 16.82 2.75
CA HIS A 89 5.75 16.24 3.86
C HIS A 89 5.40 17.28 4.96
N ARG A 90 6.21 18.33 5.13
CA ARG A 90 5.94 19.42 6.08
C ARG A 90 4.76 20.28 5.66
N THR A 91 4.65 20.61 4.38
CA THR A 91 3.49 21.34 3.82
C THR A 91 2.24 20.47 3.90
N LEU A 92 2.36 19.18 3.55
CA LEU A 92 1.26 18.23 3.65
C LEU A 92 0.78 18.07 5.09
N ARG A 93 1.66 18.15 6.11
CA ARG A 93 1.28 18.12 7.54
C ARG A 93 0.20 19.17 7.87
N GLY A 94 0.31 20.37 7.31
CA GLY A 94 -0.70 21.42 7.50
C GLY A 94 -2.05 21.13 6.84
N ALA A 95 -2.07 20.33 5.76
CA ALA A 95 -3.28 19.97 5.05
C ALA A 95 -3.92 18.66 5.57
N VAL A 96 -3.27 17.94 6.50
CA VAL A 96 -3.74 16.64 7.00
C VAL A 96 -5.18 16.65 7.50
N PRO A 97 -5.66 17.63 8.29
CA PRO A 97 -7.05 17.63 8.75
C PRO A 97 -8.06 17.67 7.60
N ILE A 98 -7.74 18.43 6.54
CA ILE A 98 -8.59 18.53 5.33
C ILE A 98 -8.55 17.21 4.56
N LEU A 99 -7.36 16.64 4.34
CA LEU A 99 -7.19 15.37 3.65
C LEU A 99 -7.90 14.23 4.38
N TYR A 100 -7.81 14.20 5.71
CA TYR A 100 -8.51 13.24 6.55
C TYR A 100 -10.03 13.41 6.43
N GLY A 101 -10.56 14.61 6.58
CA GLY A 101 -11.98 14.90 6.43
C GLY A 101 -12.50 14.49 5.06
N LEU A 102 -11.75 14.79 3.99
CA LEU A 102 -12.10 14.38 2.64
C LEU A 102 -12.09 12.86 2.47
N SER A 103 -11.11 12.15 3.05
CA SER A 103 -11.07 10.69 2.97
C SER A 103 -12.24 10.04 3.71
N VAL A 104 -12.61 10.55 4.89
CA VAL A 104 -13.80 10.07 5.62
C VAL A 104 -15.07 10.31 4.81
N LEU A 105 -15.22 11.48 4.21
CA LEU A 105 -16.37 11.77 3.34
C LEU A 105 -16.42 10.84 2.13
N LEU A 106 -15.28 10.54 1.50
CA LEU A 106 -15.21 9.60 0.38
C LEU A 106 -15.59 8.16 0.80
N VAL A 107 -15.14 7.71 1.97
CA VAL A 107 -15.54 6.39 2.49
C VAL A 107 -17.03 6.37 2.80
N LEU A 108 -17.59 7.41 3.42
CA LEU A 108 -19.03 7.54 3.66
C LEU A 108 -19.83 7.60 2.36
N ALA A 109 -19.29 8.22 1.30
CA ALA A 109 -19.95 8.30 -0.01
C ALA A 109 -20.18 6.91 -0.62
N VAL A 110 -19.36 5.90 -0.31
CA VAL A 110 -19.58 4.51 -0.75
C VAL A 110 -20.88 3.93 -0.18
N LEU A 111 -21.30 4.33 1.01
CA LEU A 111 -22.55 3.87 1.63
C LEU A 111 -23.79 4.48 0.98
N THR A 112 -23.63 5.45 0.09
CA THR A 112 -24.69 6.09 -0.67
C THR A 112 -24.88 5.39 -2.04
N PRO A 113 -25.89 5.76 -2.85
CA PRO A 113 -26.06 5.24 -4.22
C PRO A 113 -24.86 5.48 -5.17
N LEU A 114 -23.85 6.24 -4.77
CA LEU A 114 -22.60 6.40 -5.51
C LEU A 114 -21.67 5.17 -5.36
N GLY A 115 -21.91 4.34 -4.34
CA GLY A 115 -21.18 3.12 -4.11
C GLY A 115 -21.57 2.02 -5.10
N ALA A 116 -20.58 1.25 -5.51
CA ALA A 116 -20.76 0.10 -6.40
C ALA A 116 -20.18 -1.17 -5.77
N THR A 117 -20.81 -2.30 -6.07
CA THR A 117 -20.33 -3.61 -5.66
C THR A 117 -19.49 -4.20 -6.79
N VAL A 118 -18.23 -4.49 -6.51
CA VAL A 118 -17.31 -5.17 -7.43
C VAL A 118 -16.80 -6.41 -6.70
N ASN A 119 -16.92 -7.57 -7.35
CA ASN A 119 -16.47 -8.86 -6.79
C ASN A 119 -17.03 -9.16 -5.37
N GLY A 120 -18.28 -8.77 -5.11
CA GLY A 120 -18.96 -8.99 -3.84
C GLY A 120 -18.62 -7.97 -2.72
N ALA A 121 -17.69 -7.05 -2.95
CA ALA A 121 -17.39 -5.97 -2.01
C ALA A 121 -18.03 -4.65 -2.44
N HIS A 122 -18.89 -4.10 -1.57
CA HIS A 122 -19.49 -2.77 -1.78
C HIS A 122 -18.54 -1.69 -1.25
N ALA A 123 -17.43 -1.44 -2.00
CA ALA A 123 -16.32 -0.61 -1.54
C ALA A 123 -15.78 0.35 -2.62
N TRP A 124 -16.47 0.48 -3.74
CA TRP A 124 -15.98 1.16 -4.92
C TRP A 124 -16.87 2.33 -5.33
N ILE A 125 -16.27 3.36 -5.91
CA ILE A 125 -16.96 4.46 -6.61
C ILE A 125 -16.56 4.37 -8.09
N ILE A 126 -17.53 4.17 -8.98
CA ILE A 126 -17.29 4.11 -10.43
C ILE A 126 -17.27 5.54 -10.97
N ILE A 127 -16.10 5.97 -11.50
CA ILE A 127 -15.93 7.33 -12.04
C ILE A 127 -16.32 7.38 -13.52
N GLY A 128 -16.39 6.23 -14.21
CA GLY A 128 -16.62 6.14 -15.64
C GLY A 128 -15.31 5.92 -16.44
N GLY A 129 -15.42 5.65 -17.76
CA GLY A 129 -14.26 5.33 -18.58
C GLY A 129 -13.50 4.06 -18.13
N GLY A 130 -14.13 3.23 -17.30
CA GLY A 130 -13.53 2.03 -16.70
C GLY A 130 -12.57 2.32 -15.54
N PHE A 131 -12.61 3.52 -14.98
CA PHE A 131 -11.92 3.85 -13.73
C PHE A 131 -12.86 3.66 -12.54
N SER A 132 -12.35 3.00 -11.51
CA SER A 132 -13.00 2.86 -10.22
C SER A 132 -12.06 3.33 -9.11
N LEU A 133 -12.62 4.02 -8.13
CA LEU A 133 -11.92 4.50 -6.95
C LEU A 133 -12.32 3.65 -5.76
N GLN A 134 -11.35 3.13 -5.03
CA GLN A 134 -11.55 2.50 -3.73
C GLN A 134 -11.07 3.46 -2.64
N PRO A 135 -11.98 4.14 -1.92
CA PRO A 135 -11.60 5.15 -0.93
C PRO A 135 -10.76 4.61 0.22
N SER A 136 -10.91 3.34 0.60
CA SER A 136 -10.11 2.70 1.65
C SER A 136 -8.60 2.74 1.38
N GLU A 137 -8.17 2.76 0.10
CA GLU A 137 -6.76 2.86 -0.27
C GLU A 137 -6.13 4.20 0.16
N PHE A 138 -6.85 5.30 -0.04
CA PHE A 138 -6.41 6.63 0.40
C PHE A 138 -6.57 6.83 1.90
N THR A 139 -7.54 6.16 2.50
CA THR A 139 -7.77 6.21 3.95
C THR A 139 -6.59 5.65 4.72
N LYS A 140 -5.90 4.64 4.23
CA LYS A 140 -4.65 4.13 4.82
C LYS A 140 -3.61 5.25 4.98
N ILE A 141 -3.42 6.07 3.94
CA ILE A 141 -2.49 7.21 3.97
C ILE A 141 -2.95 8.26 4.99
N THR A 142 -4.24 8.63 4.98
CA THR A 142 -4.74 9.69 5.86
C THR A 142 -4.77 9.27 7.33
N ILE A 143 -4.98 7.99 7.65
CA ILE A 143 -4.79 7.45 9.01
C ILE A 143 -3.33 7.60 9.45
N ILE A 144 -2.36 7.24 8.60
CA ILE A 144 -0.94 7.42 8.91
C ILE A 144 -0.64 8.89 9.21
N LEU A 145 -1.09 9.80 8.33
CA LEU A 145 -0.77 11.21 8.44
C LEU A 145 -1.44 11.87 9.65
N ILE A 146 -2.73 11.60 9.92
CA ILE A 146 -3.44 12.24 11.05
C ILE A 146 -2.92 11.73 12.39
N MET A 147 -2.64 10.44 12.51
CA MET A 147 -2.03 9.89 13.72
C MET A 147 -0.62 10.45 13.92
N ALA A 148 0.22 10.49 12.88
CA ALA A 148 1.55 11.05 12.95
C ALA A 148 1.53 12.54 13.36
N MET A 149 0.61 13.32 12.79
CA MET A 149 0.45 14.74 13.12
C MET A 149 0.17 14.94 14.62
N LEU A 150 -0.83 14.20 15.15
CA LEU A 150 -1.20 14.34 16.55
C LEU A 150 -0.12 13.85 17.52
N LEU A 151 0.46 12.66 17.24
CA LEU A 151 1.42 12.03 18.16
C LEU A 151 2.76 12.76 18.19
N ALA A 152 3.16 13.40 17.08
CA ALA A 152 4.43 14.11 16.99
C ALA A 152 4.35 15.59 17.38
N GLU A 153 3.16 16.20 17.44
CA GLU A 153 3.00 17.65 17.56
C GLU A 153 3.78 18.23 18.76
N ARG A 154 3.55 17.74 19.96
CA ARG A 154 4.19 18.25 21.18
C ARG A 154 5.60 17.74 21.38
N VAL A 155 5.92 16.58 20.83
CA VAL A 155 7.26 16.00 20.91
C VAL A 155 8.22 16.75 19.98
N ASP A 156 7.79 17.01 18.73
CA ASP A 156 8.59 17.81 17.78
C ASP A 156 8.77 19.27 18.25
N ALA A 157 7.78 19.81 18.99
CA ALA A 157 7.88 21.14 19.61
C ALA A 157 8.83 21.17 20.83
N GLY A 158 9.26 20.03 21.34
CA GLY A 158 10.11 19.92 22.53
C GLY A 158 9.36 20.05 23.86
N ASP A 159 8.02 20.10 23.84
CA ASP A 159 7.19 20.24 25.04
C ASP A 159 7.11 18.93 25.86
N GLN A 160 7.27 17.78 25.19
CA GLN A 160 7.15 16.47 25.79
C GLN A 160 8.18 15.49 25.21
N LEU A 161 8.57 14.48 25.99
CA LEU A 161 9.44 13.38 25.53
C LEU A 161 8.65 12.27 24.81
N HIS A 162 7.38 12.09 25.18
CA HIS A 162 6.49 11.06 24.65
C HIS A 162 5.06 11.58 24.54
N PRO A 163 4.23 11.04 23.61
CA PRO A 163 2.82 11.38 23.52
C PRO A 163 2.07 11.03 24.82
N ASP A 164 1.24 11.94 25.31
CA ASP A 164 0.38 11.70 26.48
C ASP A 164 -0.79 10.78 26.14
N HIS A 165 -1.38 10.16 27.16
CA HIS A 165 -2.48 9.20 27.00
C HIS A 165 -3.70 9.81 26.29
N ARG A 166 -3.98 11.11 26.51
CA ARG A 166 -5.11 11.80 25.88
C ARG A 166 -4.87 11.98 24.37
N THR A 167 -3.65 12.29 23.99
CA THR A 167 -3.26 12.43 22.57
C THR A 167 -3.32 11.08 21.87
N VAL A 168 -2.83 10.01 22.51
CA VAL A 168 -2.94 8.64 21.97
C VAL A 168 -4.41 8.23 21.82
N ALA A 169 -5.26 8.47 22.83
CA ALA A 169 -6.68 8.16 22.73
C ALA A 169 -7.40 8.93 21.61
N LYS A 170 -7.08 10.22 21.43
CA LYS A 170 -7.60 11.02 20.31
C LYS A 170 -7.15 10.48 18.95
N ALA A 171 -5.87 10.13 18.80
CA ALA A 171 -5.32 9.59 17.56
C ALA A 171 -6.01 8.25 17.20
N LEU A 172 -6.19 7.38 18.20
CA LEU A 172 -6.92 6.12 18.04
C LEU A 172 -8.39 6.34 17.69
N GLY A 173 -9.06 7.29 18.34
CA GLY A 173 -10.45 7.65 18.04
C GLY A 173 -10.62 8.11 16.58
N LEU A 174 -9.70 8.97 16.10
CA LEU A 174 -9.74 9.40 14.69
C LEU A 174 -9.42 8.24 13.73
N ALA A 175 -8.50 7.35 14.05
CA ALA A 175 -8.25 6.17 13.22
C ALA A 175 -9.47 5.23 13.18
N ALA A 176 -10.15 5.06 14.32
CA ALA A 176 -11.30 4.16 14.44
C ALA A 176 -12.51 4.60 13.60
N VAL A 177 -12.72 5.91 13.38
CA VAL A 177 -13.86 6.41 12.59
C VAL A 177 -13.90 5.81 11.17
N PRO A 178 -12.90 6.02 10.30
CA PRO A 178 -12.93 5.45 8.97
C PRO A 178 -12.83 3.92 8.98
N MET A 179 -12.11 3.34 9.95
CA MET A 179 -12.02 1.88 10.09
C MET A 179 -13.38 1.24 10.38
N ALA A 180 -14.19 1.86 11.24
CA ALA A 180 -15.55 1.39 11.53
C ALA A 180 -16.45 1.44 10.29
N VAL A 181 -16.32 2.50 9.48
CA VAL A 181 -17.07 2.61 8.23
C VAL A 181 -16.66 1.53 7.23
N VAL A 182 -15.35 1.30 7.04
CA VAL A 182 -14.82 0.25 6.15
C VAL A 182 -15.18 -1.15 6.65
N MET A 183 -15.23 -1.36 7.98
CA MET A 183 -15.69 -2.62 8.56
C MET A 183 -17.17 -2.90 8.26
N GLY A 184 -18.00 -1.88 8.14
CA GLY A 184 -19.40 -2.01 7.70
C GLY A 184 -19.55 -2.32 6.20
N MET A 185 -18.50 -2.18 5.41
CA MET A 185 -18.36 -2.70 4.06
C MET A 185 -17.68 -4.07 4.18
N PRO A 186 -18.03 -5.12 3.47
CA PRO A 186 -17.38 -6.44 3.62
C PRO A 186 -15.91 -6.46 3.11
N ASP A 187 -15.09 -5.48 3.54
CA ASP A 187 -13.68 -5.28 3.18
C ASP A 187 -12.77 -5.51 4.41
N LEU A 188 -12.76 -6.75 4.90
CA LEU A 188 -11.92 -7.14 6.05
C LEU A 188 -10.43 -6.99 5.77
N GLY A 189 -9.99 -7.21 4.54
CA GLY A 189 -8.59 -7.09 4.16
C GLY A 189 -8.06 -5.68 4.42
N SER A 190 -8.77 -4.65 3.95
CA SER A 190 -8.39 -3.25 4.19
C SER A 190 -8.37 -2.89 5.69
N VAL A 191 -9.33 -3.39 6.47
CA VAL A 191 -9.37 -3.17 7.94
C VAL A 191 -8.14 -3.81 8.61
N MET A 192 -7.76 -5.03 8.23
CA MET A 192 -6.55 -5.69 8.78
C MET A 192 -5.29 -4.87 8.52
N VAL A 193 -5.13 -4.34 7.30
CA VAL A 193 -4.01 -3.43 6.97
C VAL A 193 -4.05 -2.18 7.83
N MET A 194 -5.22 -1.55 8.01
CA MET A 194 -5.37 -0.35 8.84
C MET A 194 -5.03 -0.61 10.32
N VAL A 195 -5.42 -1.77 10.85
CA VAL A 195 -5.03 -2.19 12.22
C VAL A 195 -3.51 -2.29 12.35
N VAL A 196 -2.85 -2.92 11.39
CA VAL A 196 -1.39 -3.05 11.41
C VAL A 196 -0.69 -1.70 11.23
N ILE A 197 -1.24 -0.81 10.42
CA ILE A 197 -0.79 0.59 10.32
C ILE A 197 -0.85 1.28 11.68
N VAL A 198 -1.99 1.20 12.38
CA VAL A 198 -2.18 1.81 13.71
C VAL A 198 -1.16 1.27 14.70
N LEU A 199 -0.91 -0.04 14.71
CA LEU A 199 0.11 -0.65 15.57
C LEU A 199 1.51 -0.16 15.21
N GLY A 200 1.87 -0.10 13.94
CA GLY A 200 3.16 0.39 13.46
C GLY A 200 3.40 1.87 13.83
N VAL A 201 2.38 2.70 13.68
CA VAL A 201 2.40 4.12 14.07
C VAL A 201 2.60 4.27 15.58
N LEU A 202 1.87 3.49 16.40
CA LEU A 202 2.02 3.55 17.86
C LEU A 202 3.39 3.07 18.34
N LEU A 203 3.91 1.99 17.72
CA LEU A 203 5.26 1.48 18.02
C LEU A 203 6.34 2.54 17.79
N ALA A 204 6.22 3.29 16.68
CA ALA A 204 7.19 4.30 16.31
C ALA A 204 7.03 5.63 17.07
N SER A 205 5.85 5.89 17.62
CA SER A 205 5.54 7.15 18.31
C SER A 205 6.16 7.28 19.70
N GLY A 206 6.69 6.19 20.25
CA GLY A 206 7.13 6.17 21.65
C GLY A 206 5.98 6.15 22.67
N ALA A 207 4.74 5.87 22.23
CA ALA A 207 3.61 5.70 23.13
C ALA A 207 3.83 4.52 24.11
N SER A 208 3.20 4.59 25.27
CA SER A 208 3.32 3.54 26.29
C SER A 208 2.90 2.16 25.75
N ASN A 209 3.71 1.13 26.01
CA ASN A 209 3.44 -0.26 25.62
C ASN A 209 2.08 -0.78 26.11
N ARG A 210 1.49 -0.14 27.15
CA ARG A 210 0.14 -0.48 27.63
C ARG A 210 -0.92 -0.29 26.56
N TRP A 211 -0.77 0.70 25.67
CA TRP A 211 -1.69 0.92 24.54
C TRP A 211 -1.60 -0.21 23.52
N ILE A 212 -0.38 -0.65 23.20
CA ILE A 212 -0.15 -1.73 22.25
C ILE A 212 -0.72 -3.04 22.81
N ALA A 213 -0.39 -3.35 24.09
CA ALA A 213 -0.93 -4.53 24.76
C ALA A 213 -2.47 -4.49 24.89
N GLY A 214 -3.03 -3.30 25.20
CA GLY A 214 -4.47 -3.09 25.26
C GLY A 214 -5.17 -3.29 23.91
N LEU A 215 -4.60 -2.78 22.82
CA LEU A 215 -5.14 -2.97 21.47
C LEU A 215 -5.06 -4.43 21.02
N LEU A 216 -3.94 -5.10 21.26
CA LEU A 216 -3.80 -6.53 20.95
C LEU A 216 -4.78 -7.36 21.78
N GLY A 217 -4.90 -7.08 23.09
CA GLY A 217 -5.88 -7.73 23.94
C GLY A 217 -7.33 -7.48 23.53
N ALA A 218 -7.66 -6.23 23.17
CA ALA A 218 -8.98 -5.87 22.65
C ALA A 218 -9.27 -6.55 21.30
N GLY A 219 -8.27 -6.68 20.44
CA GLY A 219 -8.38 -7.39 19.16
C GLY A 219 -8.69 -8.87 19.37
N VAL A 220 -7.95 -9.54 20.26
CA VAL A 220 -8.19 -10.96 20.61
C VAL A 220 -9.58 -11.13 21.25
N ALA A 221 -9.92 -10.29 22.25
CA ALA A 221 -11.22 -10.35 22.90
C ALA A 221 -12.36 -10.08 21.93
N GLY A 222 -12.19 -9.10 21.03
CA GLY A 222 -13.14 -8.79 19.97
C GLY A 222 -13.34 -9.96 19.01
N ALA A 223 -12.26 -10.61 18.56
CA ALA A 223 -12.34 -11.78 17.68
C ALA A 223 -13.09 -12.94 18.34
N ILE A 224 -12.81 -13.22 19.63
CA ILE A 224 -13.53 -14.24 20.41
C ILE A 224 -15.01 -13.87 20.55
N ALA A 225 -15.32 -12.60 20.86
CA ALA A 225 -16.70 -12.15 21.03
C ALA A 225 -17.49 -12.25 19.70
N ILE A 226 -16.90 -11.81 18.57
CA ILE A 226 -17.51 -11.89 17.23
C ILE A 226 -17.80 -13.36 16.88
N TRP A 227 -16.86 -14.27 17.18
CA TRP A 227 -17.04 -15.70 16.94
C TRP A 227 -18.16 -16.28 17.82
N GLN A 228 -18.17 -16.01 19.13
CA GLN A 228 -19.17 -16.54 20.06
C GLN A 228 -20.58 -15.99 19.83
N LEU A 229 -20.69 -14.73 19.39
CA LEU A 229 -21.97 -14.09 19.10
C LEU A 229 -22.52 -14.44 17.71
N GLY A 230 -21.77 -15.20 16.89
CA GLY A 230 -22.18 -15.57 15.54
C GLY A 230 -22.35 -14.38 14.60
N LEU A 231 -21.54 -13.32 14.79
CA LEU A 231 -21.61 -12.10 14.00
C LEU A 231 -20.84 -12.18 12.67
N LEU A 232 -20.19 -13.33 12.40
CA LEU A 232 -19.51 -13.56 11.12
C LEU A 232 -20.52 -14.01 10.07
N ASP A 233 -20.46 -13.41 8.91
CA ASP A 233 -21.21 -13.88 7.74
C ASP A 233 -20.71 -15.26 7.29
N GLU A 234 -21.60 -16.06 6.68
CA GLU A 234 -21.25 -17.40 6.15
C GLU A 234 -20.02 -17.38 5.23
N TYR A 235 -19.90 -16.34 4.42
CA TYR A 235 -18.76 -16.13 3.54
C TYR A 235 -17.43 -15.94 4.31
N GLN A 236 -17.45 -15.24 5.46
CA GLN A 236 -16.26 -15.03 6.29
C GLN A 236 -15.85 -16.34 6.97
N ILE A 237 -16.85 -17.08 7.49
CA ILE A 237 -16.63 -18.40 8.08
C ILE A 237 -16.04 -19.35 7.04
N ALA A 238 -16.58 -19.36 5.81
CA ALA A 238 -16.09 -20.19 4.72
C ALA A 238 -14.62 -19.89 4.37
N ARG A 239 -14.19 -18.62 4.40
CA ARG A 239 -12.78 -18.25 4.19
C ARG A 239 -11.84 -18.83 5.26
N PHE A 240 -12.22 -18.76 6.54
CA PHE A 240 -11.43 -19.34 7.62
C PHE A 240 -11.44 -20.87 7.57
N ALA A 241 -12.59 -21.47 7.27
CA ALA A 241 -12.70 -22.92 7.11
C ALA A 241 -11.87 -23.45 5.94
N ALA A 242 -11.93 -22.79 4.79
CA ALA A 242 -11.13 -23.11 3.61
C ALA A 242 -9.61 -22.92 3.84
N PHE A 243 -9.23 -21.95 4.66
CA PHE A 243 -7.85 -21.78 5.08
C PHE A 243 -7.37 -22.93 5.97
N ALA A 244 -8.17 -23.35 6.96
CA ALA A 244 -7.82 -24.45 7.85
C ALA A 244 -7.81 -25.81 7.13
N ASN A 245 -8.76 -26.03 6.22
CA ASN A 245 -8.86 -27.23 5.40
C ASN A 245 -9.47 -26.89 4.02
N PRO A 246 -8.64 -26.69 2.99
CA PRO A 246 -9.11 -26.37 1.64
C PRO A 246 -10.04 -27.44 1.01
N ALA A 247 -10.02 -28.67 1.53
CA ALA A 247 -10.87 -29.74 1.05
C ALA A 247 -12.35 -29.57 1.47
N LEU A 248 -12.66 -28.69 2.44
CA LEU A 248 -14.02 -28.42 2.87
C LEU A 248 -14.82 -27.57 1.88
N ASP A 249 -14.12 -26.79 1.04
CA ASP A 249 -14.75 -25.95 0.00
C ASP A 249 -13.98 -26.12 -1.33
N PRO A 250 -14.11 -27.27 -2.01
CA PRO A 250 -13.35 -27.58 -3.22
C PRO A 250 -13.84 -26.79 -4.45
N ALA A 251 -14.96 -26.08 -4.37
CA ALA A 251 -15.55 -25.31 -5.47
C ALA A 251 -15.49 -23.79 -5.26
N GLY A 252 -15.18 -23.31 -4.03
CA GLY A 252 -15.13 -21.89 -3.67
C GLY A 252 -13.73 -21.42 -3.32
N VAL A 253 -13.57 -20.86 -2.11
CA VAL A 253 -12.29 -20.29 -1.65
C VAL A 253 -11.16 -21.31 -1.59
N GLY A 254 -11.46 -22.56 -1.22
CA GLY A 254 -10.50 -23.66 -1.21
C GLY A 254 -9.97 -23.99 -2.61
N TYR A 255 -10.82 -23.90 -3.63
CA TYR A 255 -10.41 -24.03 -5.03
C TYR A 255 -9.33 -23.03 -5.42
N ASN A 256 -9.57 -21.74 -5.11
CA ASN A 256 -8.64 -20.67 -5.48
C ASN A 256 -7.25 -20.87 -4.86
N THR A 257 -7.19 -21.24 -3.58
CA THR A 257 -5.92 -21.51 -2.89
C THR A 257 -5.20 -22.74 -3.44
N ASN A 258 -5.94 -23.81 -3.73
CA ASN A 258 -5.37 -25.03 -4.31
C ASN A 258 -4.82 -24.76 -5.73
N GLN A 259 -5.58 -24.08 -6.59
CA GLN A 259 -5.11 -23.74 -7.94
C GLN A 259 -3.91 -22.78 -7.90
N ALA A 260 -3.90 -21.83 -6.95
CA ALA A 260 -2.75 -20.95 -6.73
C ALA A 260 -1.48 -21.74 -6.40
N ARG A 261 -1.58 -22.73 -5.50
CA ARG A 261 -0.45 -23.60 -5.13
C ARG A 261 0.01 -24.48 -6.27
N ILE A 262 -0.93 -25.03 -7.07
CA ILE A 262 -0.61 -25.83 -8.27
C ILE A 262 0.13 -24.96 -9.28
N ALA A 263 -0.35 -23.73 -9.54
CA ALA A 263 0.28 -22.79 -10.46
C ALA A 263 1.72 -22.47 -10.02
N ILE A 264 1.93 -22.06 -8.76
CA ILE A 264 3.28 -21.76 -8.23
C ILE A 264 4.18 -23.01 -8.30
N GLY A 265 3.65 -24.18 -7.93
CA GLY A 265 4.39 -25.45 -7.95
C GLY A 265 4.82 -25.89 -9.35
N SER A 266 4.02 -25.60 -10.38
CA SER A 266 4.31 -25.95 -11.78
C SER A 266 5.49 -25.18 -12.36
N GLY A 267 5.82 -23.99 -11.82
CA GLY A 267 6.90 -23.16 -12.32
C GLY A 267 8.31 -23.65 -11.98
N GLY A 268 8.49 -24.50 -10.97
CA GLY A 268 9.81 -25.01 -10.58
C GLY A 268 10.81 -23.88 -10.26
N LEU A 269 12.08 -24.07 -10.62
CA LEU A 269 13.13 -23.09 -10.32
C LEU A 269 13.16 -21.90 -11.29
N LEU A 270 13.01 -22.14 -12.58
CA LEU A 270 13.20 -21.12 -13.65
C LEU A 270 11.90 -20.62 -14.25
N GLY A 271 10.76 -21.23 -13.90
CA GLY A 271 9.47 -20.92 -14.51
C GLY A 271 9.23 -21.69 -15.82
N THR A 272 7.99 -21.66 -16.25
CA THR A 272 7.57 -22.18 -17.58
C THR A 272 7.93 -21.23 -18.73
N GLY A 273 8.44 -20.04 -18.39
CA GLY A 273 8.70 -18.92 -19.30
C GLY A 273 7.56 -17.91 -19.33
N LEU A 274 7.92 -16.62 -19.50
CA LEU A 274 6.95 -15.52 -19.61
C LEU A 274 5.97 -15.83 -20.73
N PHE A 275 4.68 -15.69 -20.42
CA PHE A 275 3.56 -15.90 -21.34
C PHE A 275 3.31 -17.36 -21.72
N HIS A 276 3.94 -18.33 -21.06
CA HIS A 276 3.79 -19.75 -21.35
C HIS A 276 3.21 -20.56 -20.17
N GLY A 277 2.71 -19.86 -19.13
CA GLY A 277 2.06 -20.49 -18.00
C GLY A 277 0.77 -21.20 -18.41
N THR A 278 0.69 -22.52 -18.20
CA THR A 278 -0.50 -23.32 -18.53
C THR A 278 -1.66 -23.05 -17.60
N GLN A 279 -1.39 -22.85 -16.30
CA GLN A 279 -2.40 -22.49 -15.31
C GLN A 279 -2.89 -21.05 -15.53
N THR A 280 -1.98 -20.14 -15.85
CA THR A 280 -2.29 -18.75 -16.18
C THR A 280 -3.14 -18.65 -17.45
N THR A 281 -2.72 -19.31 -18.53
CA THR A 281 -3.44 -19.30 -19.82
C THR A 281 -4.77 -20.06 -19.72
N GLY A 282 -4.82 -21.16 -18.95
CA GLY A 282 -6.04 -21.94 -18.69
C GLY A 282 -7.04 -21.26 -17.76
N GLN A 283 -6.66 -20.09 -17.18
CA GLN A 283 -7.52 -19.28 -16.31
C GLN A 283 -8.06 -20.03 -15.08
N PHE A 284 -7.30 -21.01 -14.57
CA PHE A 284 -7.73 -21.83 -13.44
C PHE A 284 -7.77 -21.07 -12.13
N VAL A 285 -6.95 -20.02 -11.97
CA VAL A 285 -6.98 -19.13 -10.80
C VAL A 285 -7.84 -17.91 -11.12
N PRO A 286 -8.91 -17.63 -10.38
CA PRO A 286 -9.66 -16.37 -10.50
C PRO A 286 -8.82 -15.18 -10.07
N GLU A 287 -9.15 -13.98 -10.57
CA GLU A 287 -8.55 -12.69 -10.16
C GLU A 287 -7.01 -12.70 -10.16
N GLN A 288 -6.39 -13.39 -11.14
CA GLN A 288 -4.93 -13.47 -11.27
C GLN A 288 -4.28 -12.10 -11.44
N GLN A 289 -4.95 -11.17 -12.13
CA GLN A 289 -4.42 -9.84 -12.40
C GLN A 289 -4.39 -8.93 -11.15
N THR A 290 -5.22 -9.21 -10.15
CA THR A 290 -5.37 -8.41 -8.92
C THR A 290 -4.77 -9.12 -7.71
N ASP A 291 -5.51 -10.03 -7.12
CA ASP A 291 -5.20 -10.62 -5.83
C ASP A 291 -4.21 -11.78 -5.91
N PHE A 292 -4.20 -12.50 -7.02
CA PHE A 292 -3.39 -13.70 -7.22
C PHE A 292 -2.22 -13.50 -8.21
N VAL A 293 -1.75 -12.26 -8.40
CA VAL A 293 -0.67 -11.97 -9.37
C VAL A 293 0.63 -12.70 -9.04
N PHE A 294 0.89 -13.01 -7.78
CA PHE A 294 2.06 -13.77 -7.36
C PHE A 294 2.05 -15.22 -7.87
N THR A 295 0.87 -15.79 -8.16
CA THR A 295 0.76 -17.11 -8.79
C THR A 295 1.34 -17.13 -10.20
N VAL A 296 1.07 -16.06 -10.97
CA VAL A 296 1.63 -15.88 -12.32
C VAL A 296 3.15 -15.74 -12.26
N ALA A 297 3.65 -14.99 -11.27
CA ALA A 297 5.10 -14.88 -11.05
C ALA A 297 5.72 -16.24 -10.71
N GLY A 298 5.08 -17.02 -9.82
CA GLY A 298 5.55 -18.33 -9.43
C GLY A 298 5.56 -19.34 -10.58
N GLU A 299 4.52 -19.33 -11.43
CA GLU A 299 4.42 -20.22 -12.58
C GLU A 299 5.37 -19.82 -13.70
N GLU A 300 5.33 -18.56 -14.17
CA GLU A 300 6.04 -18.13 -15.37
C GLU A 300 7.50 -17.78 -15.14
N LEU A 301 7.82 -17.18 -14.00
CA LEU A 301 9.19 -16.81 -13.63
C LEU A 301 9.85 -17.81 -12.67
N GLY A 302 9.10 -18.75 -12.13
CA GLY A 302 9.57 -19.75 -11.20
C GLY A 302 10.02 -19.19 -9.85
N PHE A 303 10.72 -20.02 -9.09
CA PHE A 303 11.25 -19.67 -7.78
C PHE A 303 12.19 -18.47 -7.82
N LEU A 304 13.05 -18.35 -8.84
CA LEU A 304 14.00 -17.25 -8.97
C LEU A 304 13.29 -15.92 -9.24
N GLY A 305 12.30 -15.89 -10.13
CA GLY A 305 11.55 -14.67 -10.42
C GLY A 305 10.63 -14.24 -9.29
N ALA A 306 9.93 -15.18 -8.66
CA ALA A 306 9.15 -14.91 -7.46
C ALA A 306 10.05 -14.42 -6.30
N GLY A 307 11.23 -15.04 -6.14
CA GLY A 307 12.25 -14.60 -5.18
C GLY A 307 12.78 -13.20 -5.46
N LEU A 308 12.96 -12.82 -6.74
CA LEU A 308 13.34 -11.46 -7.12
C LEU A 308 12.30 -10.42 -6.66
N ILE A 309 11.00 -10.72 -6.81
CA ILE A 309 9.92 -9.84 -6.31
C ILE A 309 10.05 -9.67 -4.80
N LEU A 310 10.27 -10.76 -4.05
CA LEU A 310 10.49 -10.70 -2.59
C LEU A 310 11.71 -9.86 -2.22
N VAL A 311 12.83 -10.01 -2.94
CA VAL A 311 14.05 -9.22 -2.71
C VAL A 311 13.79 -7.75 -2.98
N LEU A 312 13.12 -7.39 -4.07
CA LEU A 312 12.80 -6.00 -4.40
C LEU A 312 11.87 -5.37 -3.35
N LEU A 313 10.83 -6.09 -2.90
CA LEU A 313 9.98 -5.65 -1.78
C LEU A 313 10.80 -5.49 -0.49
N GLY A 314 11.71 -6.43 -0.22
CA GLY A 314 12.65 -6.35 0.89
C GLY A 314 13.53 -5.10 0.83
N VAL A 315 14.03 -4.72 -0.37
CA VAL A 315 14.80 -3.49 -0.57
C VAL A 315 13.92 -2.25 -0.31
N VAL A 316 12.68 -2.22 -0.79
CA VAL A 316 11.75 -1.12 -0.49
C VAL A 316 11.56 -0.96 1.01
N LEU A 317 11.26 -2.03 1.73
CA LEU A 317 11.09 -2.01 3.19
C LEU A 317 12.37 -1.62 3.93
N TRP A 318 13.52 -2.20 3.55
CA TRP A 318 14.81 -1.86 4.14
C TRP A 318 15.17 -0.38 3.98
N ARG A 319 14.93 0.17 2.77
CA ARG A 319 15.17 1.61 2.51
C ARG A 319 14.22 2.49 3.29
N ALA A 320 12.94 2.11 3.37
CA ALA A 320 11.96 2.82 4.20
C ALA A 320 12.35 2.81 5.69
N CYS A 321 12.82 1.66 6.24
CA CYS A 321 13.36 1.57 7.59
C CYS A 321 14.58 2.47 7.79
N ARG A 322 15.45 2.55 6.79
CA ARG A 322 16.62 3.43 6.83
C ARG A 322 16.18 4.89 6.85
N ILE A 323 15.22 5.31 6.03
CA ILE A 323 14.67 6.67 6.03
C ILE A 323 14.07 6.99 7.42
N ALA A 324 13.28 6.08 8.00
CA ALA A 324 12.69 6.26 9.32
C ALA A 324 13.75 6.49 10.43
N ARG A 325 14.82 5.67 10.44
CA ARG A 325 15.90 5.78 11.45
C ARG A 325 16.75 7.03 11.31
N GLU A 326 16.92 7.49 10.08
CA GLU A 326 17.78 8.63 9.78
C GLU A 326 17.02 9.97 9.89
N THR A 327 15.71 9.98 10.13
CA THR A 327 14.87 11.17 10.27
C THR A 327 14.98 11.74 11.68
N THR A 328 15.12 13.07 11.77
CA THR A 328 15.24 13.78 13.06
C THR A 328 13.90 14.20 13.66
N GLU A 329 12.86 14.33 12.84
CA GLU A 329 11.51 14.71 13.25
C GLU A 329 10.67 13.45 13.54
N LEU A 330 10.00 13.41 14.68
CA LEU A 330 9.14 12.29 15.06
C LEU A 330 8.00 12.09 14.06
N TYR A 331 7.44 13.18 13.52
CA TYR A 331 6.41 13.11 12.48
C TYR A 331 6.85 12.25 11.27
N GLY A 332 8.03 12.53 10.73
CA GLY A 332 8.58 11.79 9.60
C GLY A 332 8.85 10.32 9.94
N THR A 333 9.35 10.05 11.15
CA THR A 333 9.58 8.69 11.65
C THR A 333 8.28 7.89 11.73
N ILE A 334 7.22 8.46 12.29
CA ILE A 334 5.91 7.81 12.41
C ILE A 334 5.28 7.57 11.05
N VAL A 335 5.34 8.56 10.13
CA VAL A 335 4.82 8.39 8.76
C VAL A 335 5.54 7.24 8.05
N ALA A 336 6.86 7.20 8.12
CA ALA A 336 7.64 6.12 7.52
C ALA A 336 7.29 4.76 8.14
N ALA A 337 7.15 4.67 9.46
CA ALA A 337 6.78 3.43 10.16
C ALA A 337 5.37 2.93 9.78
N GLY A 338 4.40 3.83 9.63
CA GLY A 338 3.06 3.49 9.14
C GLY A 338 3.09 2.91 7.72
N ILE A 339 3.90 3.50 6.83
CA ILE A 339 4.07 3.00 5.45
C ILE A 339 4.78 1.64 5.44
N ILE A 340 5.81 1.44 6.29
CA ILE A 340 6.50 0.16 6.44
C ILE A 340 5.52 -0.92 6.91
N ALA A 341 4.74 -0.63 7.95
CA ALA A 341 3.74 -1.56 8.49
C ALA A 341 2.70 -1.94 7.42
N TRP A 342 2.22 -0.97 6.65
CA TRP A 342 1.32 -1.19 5.52
C TRP A 342 1.92 -2.11 4.47
N PHE A 343 3.07 -1.73 3.88
CA PHE A 343 3.66 -2.49 2.77
C PHE A 343 4.09 -3.88 3.21
N ALA A 344 4.68 -4.02 4.41
CA ALA A 344 5.10 -5.31 4.93
C ALA A 344 3.92 -6.26 5.13
N PHE A 345 2.85 -5.80 5.78
CA PHE A 345 1.69 -6.64 6.04
C PHE A 345 0.94 -6.98 4.76
N GLN A 346 0.69 -6.00 3.89
CA GLN A 346 -0.06 -6.23 2.65
C GLN A 346 0.68 -7.17 1.70
N ALA A 347 2.02 -7.07 1.61
CA ALA A 347 2.83 -8.00 0.84
C ALA A 347 2.85 -9.40 1.46
N PHE A 348 3.01 -9.49 2.79
CA PHE A 348 2.98 -10.77 3.51
C PHE A 348 1.63 -11.47 3.35
N GLU A 349 0.55 -10.72 3.46
CA GLU A 349 -0.81 -11.26 3.34
C GLU A 349 -1.09 -11.74 1.91
N ASN A 350 -0.81 -10.92 0.88
CA ASN A 350 -1.04 -11.30 -0.51
C ASN A 350 -0.24 -12.55 -0.91
N ILE A 351 1.06 -12.58 -0.61
CA ILE A 351 1.91 -13.73 -0.91
C ILE A 351 1.49 -14.93 -0.06
N GLY A 352 1.19 -14.70 1.22
CA GLY A 352 0.75 -15.73 2.15
C GLY A 352 -0.53 -16.42 1.73
N MET A 353 -1.53 -15.68 1.23
CA MET A 353 -2.77 -16.30 0.75
C MET A 353 -2.56 -17.14 -0.51
N THR A 354 -1.66 -16.73 -1.42
CA THR A 354 -1.34 -17.52 -2.62
C THR A 354 -0.60 -18.81 -2.29
N LEU A 355 0.18 -18.81 -1.22
CA LEU A 355 0.87 -19.99 -0.69
C LEU A 355 0.00 -20.84 0.24
N GLY A 356 -1.17 -20.35 0.64
CA GLY A 356 -2.08 -21.03 1.57
C GLY A 356 -1.62 -20.98 3.03
N ILE A 357 -0.79 -20.00 3.42
CA ILE A 357 -0.36 -19.75 4.81
C ILE A 357 -1.13 -18.60 5.47
N MET A 358 -1.97 -17.88 4.71
CA MET A 358 -2.90 -16.85 5.16
C MET A 358 -4.27 -17.06 4.53
N PRO A 359 -5.37 -16.66 5.19
CA PRO A 359 -6.70 -16.71 4.59
C PRO A 359 -6.80 -15.72 3.42
N VAL A 360 -7.66 -16.01 2.43
CA VAL A 360 -7.83 -15.13 1.27
C VAL A 360 -8.52 -13.84 1.68
N ALA A 361 -7.81 -12.72 1.68
CA ALA A 361 -8.32 -11.40 2.10
C ALA A 361 -8.60 -10.43 0.94
N GLY A 362 -8.18 -10.75 -0.29
CA GLY A 362 -8.45 -9.90 -1.46
C GLY A 362 -7.66 -8.60 -1.44
N LEU A 363 -6.40 -8.64 -1.02
CA LEU A 363 -5.49 -7.49 -0.99
C LEU A 363 -4.50 -7.55 -2.15
N PRO A 364 -4.32 -6.46 -2.93
CA PRO A 364 -3.36 -6.44 -4.03
C PRO A 364 -1.92 -6.42 -3.52
N LEU A 365 -1.00 -7.05 -4.26
CA LEU A 365 0.44 -6.98 -3.98
C LEU A 365 0.97 -5.58 -4.33
N PRO A 366 1.57 -4.83 -3.39
CA PRO A 366 2.07 -3.49 -3.63
C PRO A 366 2.99 -3.40 -4.86
N PHE A 367 2.78 -2.40 -5.72
CA PHE A 367 3.48 -2.13 -6.98
C PHE A 367 3.26 -3.15 -8.12
N VAL A 368 2.82 -4.37 -7.83
CA VAL A 368 2.78 -5.49 -8.80
C VAL A 368 1.37 -5.74 -9.33
N SER A 369 0.38 -5.82 -8.43
CA SER A 369 -1.00 -6.12 -8.80
C SER A 369 -1.65 -5.01 -9.61
N TYR A 370 -2.58 -5.40 -10.48
CA TYR A 370 -3.48 -4.46 -11.14
C TYR A 370 -4.42 -3.81 -10.13
N GLY A 371 -4.47 -2.48 -10.12
CA GLY A 371 -5.37 -1.71 -9.27
C GLY A 371 -5.09 -0.21 -9.39
N GLY A 372 -6.08 0.59 -9.86
CA GLY A 372 -5.89 2.04 -10.02
C GLY A 372 -5.62 2.74 -8.69
N SER A 373 -6.58 2.65 -7.76
CA SER A 373 -6.50 3.31 -6.45
C SER A 373 -5.33 2.84 -5.61
N SER A 374 -5.07 1.53 -5.61
CA SER A 374 -3.94 0.94 -4.90
C SER A 374 -2.62 1.46 -5.45
N MET A 375 -2.44 1.48 -6.77
CA MET A 375 -1.24 2.00 -7.41
C MET A 375 -1.01 3.48 -7.07
N PHE A 376 -2.07 4.32 -7.11
CA PHE A 376 -1.98 5.72 -6.73
C PHE A 376 -1.52 5.89 -5.27
N ALA A 377 -2.16 5.14 -4.36
CA ALA A 377 -1.85 5.21 -2.94
C ALA A 377 -0.41 4.76 -2.64
N VAL A 378 0.05 3.66 -3.24
CA VAL A 378 1.41 3.13 -3.05
C VAL A 378 2.47 4.12 -3.54
N TRP A 379 2.27 4.74 -4.71
CA TRP A 379 3.20 5.74 -5.23
C TRP A 379 3.18 7.05 -4.41
N VAL A 380 2.03 7.49 -3.89
CA VAL A 380 1.97 8.61 -2.93
C VAL A 380 2.76 8.28 -1.66
N ALA A 381 2.66 7.05 -1.15
CA ALA A 381 3.43 6.61 0.01
C ALA A 381 4.95 6.63 -0.26
N VAL A 382 5.39 6.20 -1.46
CA VAL A 382 6.80 6.36 -1.89
C VAL A 382 7.18 7.84 -1.95
N GLY A 383 6.29 8.70 -2.45
CA GLY A 383 6.48 10.15 -2.47
C GLY A 383 6.70 10.75 -1.08
N LEU A 384 5.92 10.31 -0.09
CA LEU A 384 6.09 10.70 1.31
C LEU A 384 7.46 10.26 1.86
N LEU A 385 7.87 9.01 1.64
CA LEU A 385 9.19 8.52 2.06
C LEU A 385 10.33 9.32 1.41
N GLN A 386 10.23 9.59 0.11
CA GLN A 386 11.22 10.40 -0.61
C GLN A 386 11.24 11.85 -0.11
N SER A 387 10.08 12.44 0.17
CA SER A 387 9.98 13.79 0.72
C SER A 387 10.63 13.89 2.11
N ILE A 388 10.41 12.90 2.99
CA ILE A 388 11.04 12.83 4.30
C ILE A 388 12.57 12.79 4.15
N ARG A 389 13.09 12.00 3.20
CA ARG A 389 14.52 11.92 2.95
C ARG A 389 15.11 13.21 2.39
N VAL A 390 14.43 13.84 1.42
CA VAL A 390 14.91 15.06 0.73
C VAL A 390 14.97 16.26 1.66
N GLN A 391 14.01 16.41 2.57
CA GLN A 391 13.90 17.54 3.49
C GLN A 391 14.73 17.39 4.78
N ARG A 392 15.57 16.37 4.86
CA ARG A 392 16.51 16.21 5.99
C ARG A 392 17.46 17.40 6.07
N PRO A 393 17.71 17.96 7.26
CA PRO A 393 18.81 18.88 7.46
C PRO A 393 20.11 18.15 7.08
N ILE A 394 20.92 18.76 6.24
CA ILE A 394 22.28 18.27 6.01
C ILE A 394 23.02 18.54 7.33
N SER A 395 23.31 17.47 8.09
CA SER A 395 24.25 17.60 9.21
C SER A 395 25.57 18.09 8.63
N ALA A 396 25.96 19.30 9.04
CA ALA A 396 27.22 19.91 8.71
C ALA A 396 28.39 19.07 9.26
#